data_7cce0a9dae7988bd38175c955c6c9228
#
_entry.id   7cce0a9dae7988bd38175c955c6c9228
#
_cell.length_a   1.000
_cell.length_b   1.000
_cell.length_c   1.000
_cell.angle_alpha   90.00
_cell.angle_beta   90.00
_cell.angle_gamma   90.00
#
_symmetry.space_group_name_H-M   'P 1'
#
loop_
_entity.id
_entity.type
_entity.pdbx_description
1 polymer ?
#
loop_
_entity_poly.entity_id
_entity_poly.type
_entity_poly.pdbx_seq_one_letter_code
_entity_poly.pdbx_strand_id
1 'polypeptide(L)'
;MRRAVSSAYYSLFHLLIRDTIAHWSNPAHYPRLVRTLEHRSMKAASASMLNRLATERGNFIPAELAVRDKLRLVAQGLVDLQQARHKADYDTEEPLDAADALLRVEQAIDAFYTWQEIKDASISQDYLYSLLFRDRSF
;
A
#
# COMPACT_ATOMS: atom_id res chain seq x y z
N MET A 1 -12.22 -14.80 -10.89
CA MET A 1 -10.84 -14.29 -10.93
C MET A 1 -10.73 -12.81 -10.71
N ARG A 2 -11.57 -12.01 -11.34
CA ARG A 2 -11.66 -10.58 -11.05
C ARG A 2 -11.91 -10.31 -9.56
N ARG A 3 -12.80 -11.09 -8.94
CA ARG A 3 -13.07 -10.99 -7.50
C ARG A 3 -11.84 -11.28 -6.65
N ALA A 4 -11.01 -12.25 -7.05
CA ALA A 4 -9.80 -12.58 -6.29
C ALA A 4 -8.82 -11.40 -6.28
N VAL A 5 -8.60 -10.76 -7.43
CA VAL A 5 -7.72 -9.59 -7.55
C VAL A 5 -8.28 -8.40 -6.78
N SER A 6 -9.58 -8.12 -6.90
CA SER A 6 -10.24 -7.04 -6.16
C SER A 6 -10.17 -7.28 -4.66
N SER A 7 -10.42 -8.52 -4.21
CA SER A 7 -10.33 -8.87 -2.79
C SER A 7 -8.91 -8.73 -2.25
N ALA A 8 -7.92 -9.12 -3.03
CA ALA A 8 -6.51 -8.98 -2.67
C ALA A 8 -6.15 -7.50 -2.48
N TYR A 9 -6.52 -6.66 -3.45
CA TYR A 9 -6.31 -5.21 -3.35
C TYR A 9 -6.98 -4.62 -2.11
N TYR A 10 -8.28 -4.89 -1.93
CA TYR A 10 -9.03 -4.34 -0.81
C TYR A 10 -8.54 -4.83 0.54
N SER A 11 -8.04 -6.05 0.64
CA SER A 11 -7.46 -6.56 1.89
C SER A 11 -6.26 -5.72 2.32
N LEU A 12 -5.34 -5.43 1.40
CA LEU A 12 -4.19 -4.58 1.70
C LEU A 12 -4.62 -3.13 1.94
N PHE A 13 -5.51 -2.61 1.12
CA PHE A 13 -6.07 -1.26 1.24
C PHE A 13 -6.68 -1.04 2.63
N HIS A 14 -7.57 -1.93 3.06
CA HIS A 14 -8.25 -1.81 4.36
C HIS A 14 -7.29 -2.01 5.54
N LEU A 15 -6.27 -2.84 5.38
CA LEU A 15 -5.25 -3.00 6.40
C LEU A 15 -4.52 -1.68 6.66
N LEU A 16 -4.08 -1.02 5.60
CA LEU A 16 -3.38 0.27 5.70
C LEU A 16 -4.31 1.37 6.23
N ILE A 17 -5.57 1.40 5.79
CA ILE A 17 -6.57 2.33 6.34
C ILE A 17 -6.74 2.11 7.84
N ARG A 18 -6.92 0.87 8.27
CA ARG A 18 -7.10 0.53 9.68
C ARG A 18 -5.93 1.04 10.51
N ASP A 19 -4.72 0.78 10.07
CA ASP A 19 -3.53 1.17 10.82
C ASP A 19 -3.32 2.69 10.80
N THR A 20 -3.67 3.36 9.70
CA THR A 20 -3.66 4.82 9.63
C THR A 20 -4.65 5.44 10.62
N ILE A 21 -5.88 4.93 10.65
CA ILE A 21 -6.94 5.43 11.54
C ILE A 21 -6.63 5.14 13.00
N ALA A 22 -5.96 4.02 13.30
CA ALA A 22 -5.61 3.64 14.67
C ALA A 22 -4.77 4.69 15.40
N HIS A 23 -4.05 5.54 14.67
CA HIS A 23 -3.27 6.64 15.22
C HIS A 23 -4.09 7.91 15.43
N TRP A 24 -5.35 7.92 15.02
CA TRP A 24 -6.22 9.08 15.20
C TRP A 24 -7.05 8.94 16.47
N SER A 25 -7.07 9.98 17.29
CA SER A 25 -7.67 9.88 18.63
C SER A 25 -9.20 10.01 18.65
N ASN A 26 -9.81 10.67 17.66
CA ASN A 26 -11.24 10.93 17.68
C ASN A 26 -12.00 10.07 16.68
N PRO A 27 -12.81 9.07 17.15
CA PRO A 27 -13.59 8.19 16.27
C PRO A 27 -14.59 8.94 15.36
N ALA A 28 -15.04 10.12 15.77
CA ALA A 28 -15.97 10.92 14.95
C ALA A 28 -15.38 11.31 13.60
N HIS A 29 -14.06 11.33 13.47
CA HIS A 29 -13.37 11.67 12.24
C HIS A 29 -13.19 10.47 11.29
N TYR A 30 -13.41 9.24 11.74
CA TYR A 30 -13.09 8.04 10.97
C TYR A 30 -13.78 7.98 9.60
N PRO A 31 -15.09 8.26 9.47
CA PRO A 31 -15.74 8.21 8.16
C PRO A 31 -15.13 9.18 7.15
N ARG A 32 -14.73 10.36 7.61
CA ARG A 32 -14.08 11.37 6.77
C ARG A 32 -12.67 10.95 6.38
N LEU A 33 -11.92 10.37 7.32
CA LEU A 33 -10.57 9.85 7.06
C LEU A 33 -10.61 8.71 6.04
N VAL A 34 -11.55 7.78 6.17
CA VAL A 34 -11.74 6.68 5.22
C VAL A 34 -12.02 7.23 3.83
N ARG A 35 -12.91 8.20 3.70
CA ARG A 35 -13.23 8.80 2.39
C ARG A 35 -12.03 9.51 1.77
N THR A 36 -11.22 10.17 2.58
CA THR A 36 -9.98 10.80 2.10
C THR A 36 -9.00 9.78 1.54
N LEU A 37 -8.91 8.60 2.18
CA LEU A 37 -8.01 7.52 1.78
C LEU A 37 -8.53 6.72 0.57
N GLU A 38 -9.84 6.71 0.33
CA GLU A 38 -10.47 5.86 -0.70
C GLU A 38 -10.09 6.22 -2.13
N HIS A 39 -9.65 7.44 -2.41
CA HIS A 39 -9.44 7.88 -3.78
C HIS A 39 -8.05 8.43 -4.02
N ARG A 40 -7.40 8.00 -5.08
CA ARG A 40 -6.19 8.56 -5.70
C ARG A 40 -4.96 8.77 -4.80
N SER A 41 -5.15 9.13 -3.53
CA SER A 41 -4.05 9.52 -2.64
C SER A 41 -3.12 8.36 -2.33
N MET A 42 -3.65 7.16 -2.14
CA MET A 42 -2.84 6.02 -1.68
C MET A 42 -1.84 5.55 -2.74
N LYS A 43 -2.26 5.48 -4.00
CA LYS A 43 -1.35 5.11 -5.09
C LYS A 43 -0.24 6.14 -5.27
N ALA A 44 -0.61 7.42 -5.29
CA ALA A 44 0.35 8.51 -5.46
C ALA A 44 1.33 8.59 -4.29
N ALA A 45 0.84 8.46 -3.06
CA ALA A 45 1.67 8.44 -1.86
C ALA A 45 2.60 7.23 -1.85
N SER A 46 2.11 6.07 -2.27
CA SER A 46 2.92 4.85 -2.36
C SER A 46 4.01 4.99 -3.41
N ALA A 47 3.71 5.57 -4.57
CA ALA A 47 4.70 5.85 -5.61
C ALA A 47 5.76 6.85 -5.13
N SER A 48 5.36 7.89 -4.39
CA SER A 48 6.29 8.85 -3.79
C SER A 48 7.19 8.19 -2.75
N MET A 49 6.64 7.30 -1.92
CA MET A 49 7.43 6.56 -0.94
C MET A 49 8.44 5.64 -1.62
N LEU A 50 8.05 4.96 -2.70
CA LEU A 50 8.97 4.13 -3.49
C LEU A 50 10.15 4.94 -4.01
N ASN A 51 9.88 6.13 -4.54
CA ASN A 51 10.92 7.04 -5.01
C ASN A 51 11.84 7.49 -3.87
N ARG A 52 11.29 7.85 -2.74
CA ARG A 52 12.06 8.24 -1.54
C ARG A 52 12.96 7.10 -1.07
N LEU A 53 12.43 5.88 -0.97
CA LEU A 53 13.19 4.71 -0.54
C LEU A 53 14.37 4.42 -1.48
N ALA A 54 14.17 4.60 -2.79
CA ALA A 54 15.21 4.40 -3.77
C ALA A 54 16.30 5.47 -3.68
N THR A 55 15.91 6.74 -3.55
CA THR A 55 16.86 7.87 -3.56
C THR A 55 17.67 8.00 -2.27
N GLU A 56 17.11 7.56 -1.14
CA GLU A 56 17.77 7.66 0.18
C GLU A 56 18.57 6.41 0.56
N ARG A 57 18.63 5.40 -0.30
CA ARG A 57 19.18 4.07 0.05
C ARG A 57 20.60 4.10 0.61
N GLY A 58 21.44 5.02 0.17
CA GLY A 58 22.83 5.12 0.58
C GLY A 58 23.06 5.68 1.99
N ASN A 59 22.00 6.15 2.66
CA ASN A 59 22.13 6.92 3.91
C ASN A 59 21.88 6.09 5.17
N PHE A 60 21.67 4.77 5.06
CA PHE A 60 21.19 3.96 6.17
C PHE A 60 22.05 2.73 6.42
N ILE A 61 22.09 2.30 7.68
CA ILE A 61 22.75 1.05 8.09
C ILE A 61 21.93 -0.16 7.63
N PRO A 62 22.55 -1.37 7.56
CA PRO A 62 21.86 -2.57 7.06
C PRO A 62 20.54 -2.89 7.77
N ALA A 63 20.44 -2.69 9.08
CA ALA A 63 19.21 -2.96 9.82
C ALA A 63 18.06 -2.04 9.36
N GLU A 64 18.36 -0.76 9.12
CA GLU A 64 17.37 0.20 8.61
C GLU A 64 16.99 -0.11 7.17
N LEU A 65 17.96 -0.52 6.34
CA LEU A 65 17.72 -0.94 4.96
C LEU A 65 16.79 -2.15 4.89
N ALA A 66 16.92 -3.09 5.81
CA ALA A 66 16.05 -4.27 5.87
C ALA A 66 14.58 -3.87 6.07
N VAL A 67 14.32 -2.92 6.98
CA VAL A 67 12.97 -2.38 7.21
C VAL A 67 12.48 -1.63 5.96
N ARG A 68 13.32 -0.81 5.36
CA ARG A 68 12.99 -0.03 4.16
C ARG A 68 12.69 -0.93 2.96
N ASP A 69 13.42 -2.01 2.79
CA ASP A 69 13.17 -2.98 1.72
C ASP A 69 11.82 -3.68 1.91
N LYS A 70 11.44 -3.97 3.16
CA LYS A 70 10.12 -4.52 3.48
C LYS A 70 9.02 -3.52 3.21
N LEU A 71 9.21 -2.25 3.57
CA LEU A 71 8.25 -1.20 3.25
C LEU A 71 8.08 -1.04 1.74
N ARG A 72 9.17 -1.13 1.00
CA ARG A 72 9.12 -1.09 -0.46
C ARG A 72 8.21 -2.20 -1.01
N LEU A 73 8.32 -3.40 -0.48
CA LEU A 73 7.46 -4.52 -0.89
C LEU A 73 5.98 -4.20 -0.66
N VAL A 74 5.64 -3.60 0.48
CA VAL A 74 4.25 -3.23 0.80
C VAL A 74 3.75 -2.12 -0.13
N ALA A 75 4.50 -1.05 -0.29
CA ALA A 75 4.10 0.09 -1.12
C ALA A 75 4.00 -0.32 -2.60
N GLN A 76 4.94 -1.11 -3.09
CA GLN A 76 4.90 -1.65 -4.46
C GLN A 76 3.70 -2.58 -4.63
N GLY A 77 3.42 -3.40 -3.61
CA GLY A 77 2.25 -4.27 -3.61
C GLY A 77 0.94 -3.50 -3.79
N LEU A 78 0.77 -2.41 -3.07
CA LEU A 78 -0.43 -1.59 -3.20
C LEU A 78 -0.57 -1.00 -4.61
N VAL A 79 0.51 -0.47 -5.17
CA VAL A 79 0.52 0.08 -6.53
C VAL A 79 0.17 -0.99 -7.57
N ASP A 80 0.84 -2.14 -7.48
CA ASP A 80 0.64 -3.24 -8.44
C ASP A 80 -0.77 -3.82 -8.36
N LEU A 81 -1.28 -4.01 -7.14
CA LEU A 81 -2.63 -4.54 -6.93
C LEU A 81 -3.70 -3.57 -7.42
N GLN A 82 -3.51 -2.27 -7.21
CA GLN A 82 -4.44 -1.28 -7.73
C GLN A 82 -4.46 -1.27 -9.26
N GLN A 83 -3.32 -1.36 -9.90
CA GLN A 83 -3.23 -1.46 -11.35
C GLN A 83 -3.87 -2.74 -11.87
N ALA A 84 -3.61 -3.87 -11.23
CA ALA A 84 -4.20 -5.15 -11.61
C ALA A 84 -5.72 -5.15 -11.45
N ARG A 85 -6.23 -4.56 -10.36
CA ARG A 85 -7.68 -4.39 -10.15
C ARG A 85 -8.29 -3.52 -11.24
N HIS A 86 -7.67 -2.39 -11.54
CA HIS A 86 -8.16 -1.48 -12.60
C HIS A 86 -8.21 -2.20 -13.94
N LYS A 87 -7.16 -2.91 -14.29
CA LYS A 87 -7.12 -3.71 -15.52
C LYS A 87 -8.20 -4.78 -15.54
N ALA A 88 -8.40 -5.49 -14.45
CA ALA A 88 -9.42 -6.55 -14.35
C ALA A 88 -10.84 -6.01 -14.50
N ASP A 89 -11.11 -4.80 -13.97
CA ASP A 89 -12.45 -4.20 -13.98
C ASP A 89 -12.78 -3.53 -15.32
N TYR A 90 -11.78 -2.96 -16.01
CA TYR A 90 -12.02 -2.10 -17.16
C TYR A 90 -11.48 -2.65 -18.49
N ASP A 91 -10.60 -3.63 -18.46
CA ASP A 91 -10.10 -4.27 -19.67
C ASP A 91 -10.81 -5.61 -19.89
N THR A 92 -11.82 -5.58 -20.75
CA THR A 92 -12.62 -6.77 -21.08
C THR A 92 -12.05 -7.56 -22.25
N GLU A 93 -11.07 -7.03 -22.97
CA GLU A 93 -10.49 -7.67 -24.15
C GLU A 93 -9.47 -8.73 -23.80
N GLU A 94 -8.76 -8.57 -22.67
CA GLU A 94 -7.82 -9.56 -22.18
C GLU A 94 -8.43 -10.28 -20.99
N PRO A 95 -8.78 -11.59 -21.11
CA PRO A 95 -9.24 -12.35 -19.96
C PRO A 95 -8.13 -12.49 -18.93
N LEU A 96 -8.48 -12.28 -17.66
CA LEU A 96 -7.56 -12.44 -16.56
C LEU A 96 -7.15 -13.92 -16.43
N ASP A 97 -5.85 -14.18 -16.56
CA ASP A 97 -5.29 -15.51 -16.37
C ASP A 97 -5.37 -15.93 -14.91
N ALA A 98 -5.71 -17.20 -14.66
CA ALA A 98 -5.74 -17.78 -13.32
C ALA A 98 -4.39 -17.69 -12.62
N ALA A 99 -3.29 -17.89 -13.34
CA ALA A 99 -1.95 -17.80 -12.80
C ALA A 99 -1.63 -16.37 -12.37
N ASP A 100 -2.01 -15.37 -13.16
CA ASP A 100 -1.82 -13.95 -12.82
C ASP A 100 -2.65 -13.57 -11.60
N ALA A 101 -3.89 -14.03 -11.52
CA ALA A 101 -4.74 -13.78 -10.36
C ALA A 101 -4.13 -14.35 -9.08
N LEU A 102 -3.60 -15.58 -9.15
CA LEU A 102 -2.94 -16.21 -8.02
C LEU A 102 -1.70 -15.44 -7.58
N LEU A 103 -0.88 -14.97 -8.52
CA LEU A 103 0.28 -14.13 -8.21
C LEU A 103 -0.12 -12.86 -7.46
N ARG A 104 -1.23 -12.24 -7.84
CA ARG A 104 -1.71 -11.03 -7.16
C ARG A 104 -2.20 -11.34 -5.75
N VAL A 105 -2.88 -12.44 -5.54
CA VAL A 105 -3.29 -12.90 -4.21
C VAL A 105 -2.06 -13.16 -3.33
N GLU A 106 -1.07 -13.86 -3.85
CA GLU A 106 0.18 -14.13 -3.13
C GLU A 106 0.91 -12.83 -2.77
N GLN A 107 0.96 -11.87 -3.70
CA GLN A 107 1.55 -10.56 -3.47
C GLN A 107 0.85 -9.81 -2.33
N ALA A 108 -0.48 -9.88 -2.26
CA ALA A 108 -1.25 -9.25 -1.19
C ALA A 108 -0.97 -9.92 0.16
N ILE A 109 -0.88 -11.25 0.18
CA ILE A 109 -0.58 -12.01 1.40
C ILE A 109 0.81 -11.64 1.92
N ASP A 110 1.82 -11.61 1.03
CA ASP A 110 3.18 -11.25 1.40
C ASP A 110 3.25 -9.82 1.94
N ALA A 111 2.57 -8.89 1.29
CA ALA A 111 2.51 -7.50 1.74
C ALA A 111 1.83 -7.38 3.10
N PHE A 112 0.75 -8.13 3.33
CA PHE A 112 0.02 -8.15 4.60
C PHE A 112 0.92 -8.58 5.76
N TYR A 113 1.60 -9.72 5.62
CA TYR A 113 2.48 -10.23 6.67
C TYR A 113 3.72 -9.36 6.85
N THR A 114 4.30 -8.88 5.77
CA THR A 114 5.45 -7.99 5.82
C THR A 114 5.11 -6.69 6.56
N TRP A 115 3.94 -6.13 6.30
CA TRP A 115 3.47 -4.93 6.99
C TRP A 115 3.36 -5.15 8.50
N GLN A 116 2.86 -6.30 8.94
CA GLN A 116 2.75 -6.62 10.38
C GLN A 116 4.13 -6.55 11.07
N GLU A 117 5.19 -6.90 10.38
CA GLU A 117 6.54 -6.87 10.94
C GLU A 117 7.10 -5.45 11.08
N ILE A 118 6.73 -4.53 10.21
CA ILE A 118 7.37 -3.21 10.09
C ILE A 118 6.46 -2.04 10.45
N LYS A 119 5.19 -2.26 10.74
CA LYS A 119 4.18 -1.19 10.88
C LYS A 119 4.54 -0.12 11.91
N ASP A 120 5.29 -0.48 12.96
CA ASP A 120 5.65 0.44 14.03
C ASP A 120 6.98 1.16 13.79
N ALA A 121 7.69 0.85 12.71
CA ALA A 121 8.93 1.52 12.36
C ALA A 121 8.67 2.98 11.94
N SER A 122 9.64 3.86 12.22
CA SER A 122 9.50 5.29 11.91
C SER A 122 9.17 5.56 10.45
N ILE A 123 9.87 4.89 9.52
CA ILE A 123 9.63 5.07 8.08
C ILE A 123 8.22 4.57 7.67
N SER A 124 7.73 3.53 8.33
CA SER A 124 6.38 3.01 8.09
C SER A 124 5.32 4.00 8.57
N GLN A 125 5.56 4.68 9.69
CA GLN A 125 4.71 5.75 10.20
C GLN A 125 4.69 6.95 9.23
N ASP A 126 5.84 7.30 8.66
CA ASP A 126 5.92 8.32 7.61
C ASP A 126 5.05 7.95 6.40
N TYR A 127 5.06 6.67 6.03
CA TYR A 127 4.22 6.18 4.94
C TYR A 127 2.72 6.36 5.25
N LEU A 128 2.28 5.94 6.44
CA LEU A 128 0.88 6.13 6.87
C LEU A 128 0.49 7.61 6.89
N TYR A 129 1.38 8.46 7.39
CA TYR A 129 1.16 9.90 7.37
C TYR A 129 0.97 10.41 5.96
N SER A 130 1.80 9.96 5.02
CA SER A 130 1.72 10.37 3.62
C SER A 130 0.44 9.91 2.91
N LEU A 131 -0.17 8.84 3.37
CA LEU A 131 -1.46 8.38 2.85
C LEU A 131 -2.58 9.36 3.18
N LEU A 132 -2.50 10.00 4.36
CA LEU A 132 -3.49 11.00 4.80
C LEU A 132 -3.18 12.40 4.26
N PHE A 133 -1.93 12.78 4.32
CA PHE A 133 -1.50 14.15 4.01
C PHE A 133 -0.55 14.12 2.84
N ARG A 134 -1.09 14.37 1.67
CA ARG A 134 -0.30 14.45 0.45
C ARG A 134 0.54 15.72 0.49
N ASP A 135 1.71 15.63 1.09
CA ASP A 135 2.66 16.71 1.09
C ASP A 135 3.52 16.63 -0.17
N ARG A 136 3.58 17.73 -0.91
CA ARG A 136 4.39 17.84 -2.12
C ARG A 136 5.88 18.04 -1.82
N SER A 137 6.23 18.21 -0.57
CA SER A 137 7.62 18.44 -0.14
C SER A 137 8.42 17.15 0.05
N PHE A 138 7.85 16.01 -0.16
CA PHE A 138 8.56 14.74 -0.13
C PHE A 138 9.49 14.59 -1.33
#